data_24c2e9e2a746e5ea3c47416591cc0b52
#
_entry.id   24c2e9e2a746e5ea3c47416591cc0b52
#
_cell.length_a   1.000
_cell.length_b   1.000
_cell.length_c   1.000
_cell.angle_alpha   90.00
_cell.angle_beta   90.00
_cell.angle_gamma   90.00
#
_symmetry.space_group_name_H-M   'P 1'
#
loop_
_entity.id
_entity.type
_entity.pdbx_description
1 polymer ?
#
loop_
_entity_poly.entity_id
_entity_poly.type
_entity_poly.pdbx_seq_one_letter_code
_entity_poly.pdbx_strand_id
1 'polypeptide(L)'
;MSEAVPPIGTLTDRVELKRKIVTSEAEGGGVAVFSPIATVWARVRQLAARQVFDGDARGQAITHSVVLRFRGDLHPGDRIAYRGRELEVLAANDLNGGRAYLSCQCSERVVTA
;
A
#
# COMPACT_ATOMS: atom_id res chain seq x y z
N MET A 1 5.17 20.24 3.51
CA MET A 1 6.02 20.21 2.32
C MET A 1 5.52 19.13 1.38
N SER A 2 5.24 19.47 0.15
CA SER A 2 4.69 18.48 -0.77
C SER A 2 5.81 17.64 -1.40
N GLU A 3 5.50 16.39 -1.68
CA GLU A 3 6.42 15.50 -2.36
C GLU A 3 6.54 15.89 -3.84
N ALA A 4 7.70 15.63 -4.40
CA ALA A 4 7.88 15.82 -5.82
C ALA A 4 7.03 14.81 -6.58
N VAL A 5 6.33 15.30 -7.61
CA VAL A 5 5.54 14.42 -8.48
C VAL A 5 6.51 13.72 -9.42
N PRO A 6 6.58 12.39 -9.41
CA PRO A 6 7.49 11.68 -10.30
C PRO A 6 7.03 11.78 -11.75
N PRO A 7 7.96 11.89 -12.71
CA PRO A 7 7.58 11.73 -14.10
C PRO A 7 6.99 10.33 -14.33
N ILE A 8 6.05 10.23 -15.25
CA ILE A 8 5.36 8.96 -15.48
C ILE A 8 6.32 7.84 -15.86
N GLY A 9 7.44 8.16 -16.51
CA GLY A 9 8.43 7.18 -16.88
C GLY A 9 9.20 6.58 -15.73
N THR A 10 9.05 7.11 -14.51
CA THR A 10 9.69 6.52 -13.32
C THR A 10 8.82 5.49 -12.61
N LEU A 11 7.59 5.28 -13.09
CA LEU A 11 6.73 4.22 -12.57
C LEU A 11 7.10 2.92 -13.29
N THR A 12 8.19 2.32 -12.83
CA THR A 12 8.80 1.18 -13.53
C THR A 12 8.65 -0.14 -12.81
N ASP A 13 8.06 -0.12 -11.61
CA ASP A 13 7.86 -1.34 -10.84
C ASP A 13 6.47 -1.88 -11.08
N ARG A 14 6.38 -3.19 -11.30
CA ARG A 14 5.10 -3.85 -11.51
C ARG A 14 4.59 -4.37 -10.18
N VAL A 15 3.37 -3.95 -9.82
CA VAL A 15 2.79 -4.37 -8.53
C VAL A 15 1.36 -4.86 -8.76
N GLU A 16 0.93 -5.78 -7.90
CA GLU A 16 -0.45 -6.27 -7.90
C GLU A 16 -1.16 -5.68 -6.70
N LEU A 17 -2.30 -5.03 -6.96
CA LEU A 17 -3.13 -4.47 -5.90
C LEU A 17 -4.16 -5.49 -5.47
N LYS A 18 -4.34 -5.65 -4.17
CA LYS A 18 -5.28 -6.61 -3.60
C LYS A 18 -6.19 -5.92 -2.61
N ARG A 19 -7.49 -6.20 -2.74
CA ARG A 19 -8.49 -5.64 -1.84
C ARG A 19 -8.70 -6.58 -0.66
N LYS A 20 -8.76 -5.98 0.52
CA LYS A 20 -9.09 -6.74 1.71
C LYS A 20 -10.59 -6.98 1.76
N ILE A 21 -10.97 -8.25 1.86
CA ILE A 21 -12.35 -8.66 2.01
C ILE A 21 -12.46 -9.42 3.32
N VAL A 22 -13.34 -8.95 4.20
CA VAL A 22 -13.57 -9.64 5.47
C VAL A 22 -14.86 -10.41 5.36
N THR A 23 -14.78 -11.72 5.60
CA THR A 23 -15.93 -12.59 5.56
C THR A 23 -16.30 -12.97 6.99
N SER A 24 -17.56 -12.73 7.36
CA SER A 24 -18.07 -13.17 8.65
C SER A 24 -18.28 -14.66 8.68
N GLU A 25 -17.87 -15.30 9.78
CA GLU A 25 -18.15 -16.70 9.98
C GLU A 25 -19.29 -16.87 10.98
N ALA A 26 -19.95 -18.05 10.91
CA ALA A 26 -21.12 -18.33 11.75
C ALA A 26 -20.82 -18.26 13.24
N GLU A 27 -19.57 -18.43 13.63
CA GLU A 27 -19.18 -18.44 15.04
C GLU A 27 -18.67 -17.09 15.52
N GLY A 28 -18.92 -16.03 14.76
CA GLY A 28 -18.57 -14.69 15.17
C GLY A 28 -17.16 -14.25 14.85
N GLY A 29 -16.36 -15.11 14.24
CA GLY A 29 -15.03 -14.75 13.77
C GLY A 29 -15.09 -14.15 12.38
N GLY A 30 -14.05 -13.40 11.99
CA GLY A 30 -13.91 -12.90 10.65
C GLY A 30 -12.61 -13.38 10.04
N VAL A 31 -12.64 -13.72 8.76
CA VAL A 31 -11.44 -14.10 8.01
C VAL A 31 -11.19 -13.06 6.94
N ALA A 32 -9.96 -12.53 6.90
CA ALA A 32 -9.57 -11.59 5.87
C ALA A 32 -9.00 -12.35 4.69
N VAL A 33 -9.51 -12.04 3.50
CA VAL A 33 -9.03 -12.57 2.24
C VAL A 33 -8.62 -11.38 1.38
N PHE A 34 -7.56 -11.54 0.60
CA PHE A 34 -7.09 -10.48 -0.27
C PHE A 34 -7.30 -10.88 -1.71
N SER A 35 -8.16 -10.13 -2.39
CA SER A 35 -8.56 -10.41 -3.76
C SER A 35 -7.85 -9.46 -4.71
N PRO A 36 -7.20 -9.98 -5.77
CA PRO A 36 -6.54 -9.11 -6.75
C PRO A 36 -7.55 -8.19 -7.44
N ILE A 37 -7.20 -6.92 -7.58
CA ILE A 37 -8.04 -5.97 -8.31
C ILE A 37 -7.38 -5.43 -9.55
N ALA A 38 -6.05 -5.33 -9.57
CA ALA A 38 -5.35 -4.80 -10.74
C ALA A 38 -3.86 -5.06 -10.62
N THR A 39 -3.19 -5.13 -11.76
CA THR A 39 -1.74 -5.08 -11.84
C THR A 39 -1.38 -3.76 -12.51
N VAL A 40 -0.57 -2.95 -11.84
CA VAL A 40 -0.28 -1.61 -12.30
C VAL A 40 1.20 -1.30 -12.20
N TRP A 41 1.63 -0.26 -12.89
CA TRP A 41 2.97 0.27 -12.75
C TRP A 41 3.01 1.23 -11.57
N ALA A 42 4.10 1.17 -10.81
CA ALA A 42 4.28 1.99 -9.62
C ALA A 42 5.76 2.31 -9.43
N ARG A 43 6.05 3.15 -8.49
CA ARG A 43 7.41 3.39 -8.01
C ARG A 43 7.45 2.94 -6.57
N VAL A 44 8.21 1.89 -6.29
CA VAL A 44 8.34 1.33 -4.96
C VAL A 44 9.69 1.72 -4.39
N ARG A 45 9.68 2.29 -3.19
CA ARG A 45 10.90 2.70 -2.50
C ARG A 45 10.91 2.09 -1.12
N GLN A 46 12.01 1.44 -0.78
CA GLN A 46 12.23 0.95 0.57
C GLN A 46 12.74 2.09 1.43
N LEU A 47 12.18 2.24 2.61
CA LEU A 47 12.52 3.31 3.53
C LEU A 47 13.40 2.78 4.65
N ALA A 48 14.09 3.68 5.35
CA ALA A 48 14.90 3.30 6.50
C ALA A 48 13.99 2.74 7.60
N ALA A 49 14.48 1.69 8.27
CA ALA A 49 13.67 0.95 9.25
C ALA A 49 13.23 1.80 10.44
N ARG A 50 13.96 2.88 10.72
CA ARG A 50 13.64 3.74 11.86
C ARG A 50 12.53 4.74 11.59
N GLN A 51 12.02 4.81 10.36
CA GLN A 51 10.91 5.70 10.06
C GLN A 51 9.64 5.08 10.59
N VAL A 52 9.24 5.56 11.75
CA VAL A 52 8.07 5.05 12.43
C VAL A 52 6.92 6.03 12.24
N PHE A 53 5.74 5.50 12.02
CA PHE A 53 4.53 6.29 11.86
C PHE A 53 3.87 6.48 13.22
N ASP A 54 3.65 7.74 13.60
CA ASP A 54 2.95 8.04 14.84
C ASP A 54 1.45 8.02 14.63
N GLY A 55 0.70 7.77 15.69
CA GLY A 55 -0.74 7.85 15.66
C GLY A 55 -1.39 6.55 15.22
N ASP A 56 -2.13 6.58 14.12
CA ASP A 56 -3.02 5.47 13.75
C ASP A 56 -2.29 4.20 13.34
N ALA A 57 -1.01 4.28 13.07
CA ALA A 57 -0.24 3.11 12.67
C ALA A 57 0.04 2.15 13.80
N ARG A 58 -0.28 2.51 15.03
CA ARG A 58 -0.17 1.64 16.20
C ARG A 58 1.23 1.06 16.39
N GLY A 59 2.24 1.86 16.14
CA GLY A 59 3.62 1.44 16.29
C GLY A 59 4.16 0.63 15.12
N GLN A 60 3.37 0.44 14.07
CA GLN A 60 3.90 -0.20 12.87
C GLN A 60 4.84 0.73 12.14
N ALA A 61 5.97 0.19 11.70
CA ALA A 61 6.93 0.98 10.93
C ALA A 61 6.49 1.04 9.47
N ILE A 62 6.64 2.22 8.87
CA ILE A 62 6.52 2.34 7.42
C ILE A 62 7.82 1.82 6.83
N THR A 63 7.72 0.78 6.01
CA THR A 63 8.89 0.18 5.38
C THR A 63 9.03 0.53 3.91
N HIS A 64 7.93 0.90 3.27
CA HIS A 64 7.92 1.18 1.84
C HIS A 64 7.00 2.34 1.52
N SER A 65 7.37 3.08 0.49
CA SER A 65 6.52 4.09 -0.12
C SER A 65 6.22 3.64 -1.54
N VAL A 66 4.95 3.62 -1.90
CA VAL A 66 4.52 3.20 -3.23
C VAL A 66 3.74 4.34 -3.86
N VAL A 67 4.19 4.80 -5.02
CA VAL A 67 3.51 5.84 -5.78
C VAL A 67 3.01 5.22 -7.08
N LEU A 68 1.74 5.41 -7.38
CA LEU A 68 1.12 4.90 -8.60
C LEU A 68 0.15 5.95 -9.15
N ARG A 69 -0.39 5.69 -10.33
CA ARG A 69 -1.38 6.60 -10.89
C ARG A 69 -2.61 6.62 -9.97
N PHE A 70 -3.23 7.79 -9.87
CA PHE A 70 -4.34 7.98 -8.95
C PHE A 70 -5.47 6.98 -9.24
N ARG A 71 -5.96 6.36 -8.18
CA ARG A 71 -7.17 5.54 -8.22
C ARG A 71 -7.86 5.63 -6.86
N GLY A 72 -9.18 5.56 -6.88
CA GLY A 72 -9.96 5.75 -5.66
C GLY A 72 -10.33 4.48 -4.94
N ASP A 73 -9.86 3.33 -5.42
CA ASP A 73 -10.30 2.03 -4.89
C ASP A 73 -9.26 1.33 -4.03
N LEU A 74 -8.19 2.03 -3.63
CA LEU A 74 -7.16 1.47 -2.76
C LEU A 74 -7.25 2.16 -1.40
N HIS A 75 -7.40 1.37 -0.34
CA HIS A 75 -7.68 1.87 1.00
C HIS A 75 -6.74 1.28 2.02
N PRO A 76 -6.58 1.92 3.18
CA PRO A 76 -5.80 1.31 4.28
C PRO A 76 -6.33 -0.08 4.59
N GLY A 77 -5.43 -1.01 4.81
CA GLY A 77 -5.76 -2.42 5.01
C GLY A 77 -5.64 -3.26 3.77
N ASP A 78 -5.70 -2.67 2.59
CA ASP A 78 -5.46 -3.39 1.35
C ASP A 78 -3.99 -3.76 1.24
N ARG A 79 -3.64 -4.56 0.25
CA ARG A 79 -2.27 -5.04 0.09
C ARG A 79 -1.74 -4.78 -1.29
N ILE A 80 -0.42 -4.66 -1.36
CA ILE A 80 0.31 -4.51 -2.62
C ILE A 80 1.35 -5.62 -2.65
N ALA A 81 1.29 -6.47 -3.68
CA ALA A 81 2.28 -7.51 -3.89
C ALA A 81 3.37 -6.99 -4.81
N TYR A 82 4.61 -7.09 -4.37
CA TYR A 82 5.76 -6.56 -5.08
C TYR A 82 6.93 -7.53 -4.93
N ARG A 83 7.34 -8.13 -6.03
CA ARG A 83 8.51 -9.03 -6.07
C ARG A 83 8.49 -10.10 -4.98
N GLY A 84 7.34 -10.74 -4.79
CA GLY A 84 7.19 -11.78 -3.78
C GLY A 84 6.99 -11.27 -2.36
N ARG A 85 6.90 -9.95 -2.17
CA ARG A 85 6.64 -9.34 -0.87
C ARG A 85 5.22 -8.87 -0.79
N GLU A 86 4.65 -8.95 0.41
CA GLU A 86 3.31 -8.41 0.68
C GLU A 86 3.46 -7.14 1.50
N LEU A 87 2.96 -6.04 0.94
CA LEU A 87 3.00 -4.74 1.61
C LEU A 87 1.58 -4.38 2.03
N GLU A 88 1.39 -4.10 3.31
CA GLU A 88 0.09 -3.63 3.81
C GLU A 88 0.01 -2.13 3.66
N VAL A 89 -1.07 -1.64 3.06
CA VAL A 89 -1.29 -0.20 2.91
C VAL A 89 -1.74 0.36 4.26
N LEU A 90 -0.94 1.25 4.82
CA LEU A 90 -1.28 1.93 6.07
C LEU A 90 -2.01 3.24 5.81
N ALA A 91 -1.63 3.93 4.75
CA ALA A 91 -2.28 5.18 4.34
C ALA A 91 -2.16 5.33 2.84
N ALA A 92 -3.18 5.89 2.23
CA ALA A 92 -3.19 6.17 0.79
C ALA A 92 -3.71 7.59 0.60
N ASN A 93 -2.90 8.44 -0.01
CA ASN A 93 -3.20 9.85 -0.15
C ASN A 93 -3.00 10.31 -1.58
N ASP A 94 -3.86 11.24 -1.99
CA ASP A 94 -3.71 11.92 -3.27
C ASP A 94 -2.44 12.79 -3.20
N LEU A 95 -1.45 12.46 -4.00
CA LEU A 95 -0.17 13.15 -3.96
C LEU A 95 -0.37 14.61 -4.43
N ASN A 96 -0.07 15.55 -3.53
CA ASN A 96 -0.21 16.98 -3.77
C ASN A 96 -1.63 17.42 -4.15
N GLY A 97 -2.64 16.59 -3.94
CA GLY A 97 -4.02 16.96 -4.20
C GLY A 97 -4.40 17.07 -5.68
N GLY A 98 -3.55 16.63 -6.58
CA GLY A 98 -3.77 16.82 -8.00
C GLY A 98 -4.51 15.72 -8.72
N ARG A 99 -4.85 14.63 -8.03
CA ARG A 99 -5.50 13.45 -8.61
C ARG A 99 -4.74 12.82 -9.75
N ALA A 100 -3.44 13.05 -9.80
CA ALA A 100 -2.59 12.45 -10.81
C ALA A 100 -1.92 11.17 -10.28
N TYR A 101 -1.53 11.19 -9.02
CA TYR A 101 -0.82 10.09 -8.40
C TYR A 101 -1.36 9.83 -7.00
N LEU A 102 -1.29 8.57 -6.61
CA LEU A 102 -1.63 8.13 -5.25
C LEU A 102 -0.34 7.75 -4.55
N SER A 103 -0.15 8.26 -3.34
CA SER A 103 1.02 7.94 -2.52
C SER A 103 0.58 7.05 -1.38
N CYS A 104 1.17 5.86 -1.29
CA CYS A 104 0.81 4.89 -0.27
C CYS A 104 1.99 4.67 0.66
N GLN A 105 1.73 4.76 1.96
CA GLN A 105 2.70 4.36 2.98
C GLN A 105 2.37 2.94 3.38
N CYS A 106 3.36 2.06 3.27
CA CYS A 106 3.12 0.63 3.43
C CYS A 106 4.07 0.02 4.46
N SER A 107 3.61 -1.06 5.06
CA SER A 107 4.43 -1.86 5.97
C SER A 107 4.55 -3.26 5.38
N GLU A 108 5.78 -3.74 5.27
CA GLU A 108 6.00 -5.08 4.75
C GLU A 108 5.50 -6.11 5.75
N ARG A 109 4.71 -7.07 5.26
CA ARG A 109 4.23 -8.18 6.07
C ARG A 109 5.21 -9.33 5.94
N VAL A 110 5.78 -9.73 7.07
CA VAL A 110 6.67 -10.88 7.08
C VAL A 110 5.81 -12.13 7.14
N VAL A 111 5.90 -12.95 6.11
CA VAL A 111 5.21 -14.23 6.10
C VAL A 111 6.12 -15.24 6.79
N THR A 112 5.75 -15.59 7.99
CA THR A 112 6.42 -16.70 8.69
C THR A 112 5.81 -17.99 8.17
N ALA A 113 6.65 -18.72 7.52
CA ALA A 113 6.22 -20.03 7.01
C ALA A 113 6.00 -21.00 8.16
#